data_5c93af70168cd2f112ca0d282e1cafb4
#
_entry.id   5c93af70168cd2f112ca0d282e1cafb4
#
_cell.length_a   1.000
_cell.length_b   1.000
_cell.length_c   1.000
_cell.angle_alpha   90.00
_cell.angle_beta   90.00
_cell.angle_gamma   90.00
#
_symmetry.space_group_name_H-M   'P 1'
#
loop_
_entity.id
_entity.type
_entity.pdbx_description
1 polymer ?
#
loop_
_entity_poly.entity_id
_entity_poly.type
_entity_poly.pdbx_seq_one_letter_code
_entity_poly.pdbx_strand_id
1 'polypeptide(L)'
;MFIRLSLPMERDEDDGLRFGLCLFKESAMPTIRFLNFFSACILWSSATTVFAQPLRGDVVQNVAQLSTSASIDVQQDLLSIALNTTQSGADAATVQTQLKQALDAALTQAKQAQQGLPAGQMEVRTGNFSLYPRYGKDNRINGWQGSTELVLEGRDFPRITATAGKIQTLSLGNVSFGLSREQRARVENETQALAIERFKGKALEIAKSFGFSGYGLREVAVSASDQGYIPRPRAMTMQARADSAESPIPVEAGKSTVTINVSGSIQMR
;
A
#
# COMPACT_ATOMS: atom_id res chain seq x y z
N MET A 1 20.33 21.97 -14.48
CA MET A 1 20.37 23.39 -14.08
C MET A 1 18.95 23.94 -14.20
N PHE A 2 18.13 23.73 -13.16
CA PHE A 2 16.78 24.29 -13.10
C PHE A 2 16.64 24.97 -11.73
N ILE A 3 16.50 26.28 -11.81
CA ILE A 3 16.35 27.20 -10.68
C ILE A 3 14.86 27.13 -10.24
N ARG A 4 14.62 26.82 -8.98
CA ARG A 4 13.30 26.88 -8.35
C ARG A 4 13.25 28.13 -7.48
N LEU A 5 12.51 29.12 -7.92
CA LEU A 5 12.15 30.29 -7.12
C LEU A 5 11.12 29.89 -6.05
N SER A 6 11.44 30.14 -4.79
CA SER A 6 10.50 30.13 -3.68
C SER A 6 10.08 31.58 -3.37
N LEU A 7 8.77 31.82 -3.37
CA LEU A 7 8.16 33.06 -2.83
C LEU A 7 7.70 32.82 -1.40
N PRO A 8 7.84 33.80 -0.50
CA PRO A 8 7.42 33.68 0.88
C PRO A 8 5.90 33.91 1.02
N MET A 9 5.29 33.09 1.84
CA MET A 9 3.88 33.21 2.25
C MET A 9 3.81 34.13 3.47
N GLU A 10 3.26 35.30 3.26
CA GLU A 10 2.94 36.27 4.30
C GLU A 10 1.67 35.83 5.03
N ARG A 11 1.76 35.85 6.35
CA ARG A 11 0.69 35.49 7.29
C ARG A 11 0.00 36.78 7.68
N ASP A 12 -1.28 36.91 7.34
CA ASP A 12 -2.15 37.93 7.91
C ASP A 12 -3.17 37.27 8.85
N GLU A 13 -3.19 37.85 10.05
CA GLU A 13 -3.99 37.49 11.22
C GLU A 13 -5.19 38.45 11.25
N ASP A 14 -6.30 37.94 11.77
CA ASP A 14 -7.53 38.63 12.21
C ASP A 14 -8.71 38.80 11.22
N ASP A 15 -9.79 38.30 11.71
CA ASP A 15 -11.13 38.85 11.92
C ASP A 15 -12.33 38.03 11.44
N GLY A 16 -13.08 37.63 12.48
CA GLY A 16 -14.52 37.93 12.56
C GLY A 16 -15.49 37.08 11.73
N LEU A 17 -16.14 36.14 12.40
CA LEU A 17 -17.44 35.58 12.01
C LEU A 17 -18.46 36.68 11.65
N ARG A 18 -19.02 36.66 10.44
CA ARG A 18 -20.35 37.24 10.17
C ARG A 18 -21.14 36.34 9.20
N PHE A 19 -22.21 35.79 9.77
CA PHE A 19 -23.31 35.22 9.02
C PHE A 19 -24.01 36.34 8.24
N GLY A 20 -24.02 36.24 6.90
CA GLY A 20 -24.77 37.15 6.01
C GLY A 20 -25.88 36.38 5.34
N LEU A 21 -27.11 36.62 5.86
CA LEU A 21 -28.38 36.21 5.30
C LEU A 21 -28.65 37.07 4.05
N CYS A 22 -28.58 36.52 2.83
CA CYS A 22 -29.04 37.24 1.64
C CYS A 22 -30.50 36.95 1.36
N LEU A 23 -31.30 37.93 1.66
CA LEU A 23 -32.73 38.10 1.30
C LEU A 23 -32.88 38.21 -0.22
N PHE A 24 -33.80 37.45 -0.73
CA PHE A 24 -34.41 37.61 -2.07
C PHE A 24 -35.09 38.96 -2.15
N LYS A 25 -34.76 39.76 -3.16
CA LYS A 25 -35.47 40.96 -3.51
C LYS A 25 -36.12 40.76 -4.87
N GLU A 26 -37.44 40.58 -4.80
CA GLU A 26 -38.37 40.72 -5.91
C GLU A 26 -38.34 42.16 -6.39
N SER A 27 -38.25 42.40 -7.69
CA SER A 27 -38.57 43.70 -8.26
C SER A 27 -39.33 43.52 -9.57
N ALA A 28 -40.51 44.01 -9.45
CA ALA A 28 -41.63 44.36 -10.30
C ALA A 28 -41.32 44.61 -11.78
N MET A 29 -42.29 44.15 -12.60
CA MET A 29 -42.54 44.54 -13.99
C MET A 29 -42.94 46.01 -14.12
N PRO A 30 -42.69 46.64 -15.25
CA PRO A 30 -43.62 47.60 -15.80
C PRO A 30 -44.23 47.15 -17.15
N THR A 31 -45.52 47.17 -17.17
CA THR A 31 -46.38 47.11 -18.34
C THR A 31 -46.19 48.35 -19.20
N ILE A 32 -45.95 48.18 -20.51
CA ILE A 32 -46.18 49.24 -21.52
C ILE A 32 -46.97 48.65 -22.64
N ARG A 33 -48.05 49.38 -22.87
CA ARG A 33 -49.14 49.19 -23.87
C ARG A 33 -48.71 49.80 -25.21
N PHE A 34 -49.24 49.18 -26.28
CA PHE A 34 -49.63 49.69 -27.61
C PHE A 34 -48.58 50.24 -28.57
N LEU A 35 -48.39 49.60 -29.75
CA LEU A 35 -48.99 50.18 -30.98
C LEU A 35 -48.83 49.20 -32.15
N ASN A 36 -49.93 48.94 -32.86
CA ASN A 36 -50.03 48.24 -34.11
C ASN A 36 -49.19 48.91 -35.21
N PHE A 37 -48.35 48.15 -35.90
CA PHE A 37 -47.94 48.44 -37.28
C PHE A 37 -47.99 47.15 -38.10
N PHE A 38 -48.96 47.08 -39.00
CA PHE A 38 -49.01 46.13 -40.11
C PHE A 38 -47.78 46.35 -40.99
N SER A 39 -46.92 45.39 -41.08
CA SER A 39 -46.02 45.31 -42.24
C SER A 39 -45.81 43.83 -42.60
N ALA A 40 -46.33 43.48 -43.76
CA ALA A 40 -46.20 42.18 -44.37
C ALA A 40 -44.71 41.95 -44.74
N CYS A 41 -44.04 41.10 -44.04
CA CYS A 41 -42.75 40.54 -44.46
C CYS A 41 -42.92 39.04 -44.69
N ILE A 42 -42.78 38.68 -45.94
CA ILE A 42 -42.70 37.33 -46.48
C ILE A 42 -41.62 36.58 -45.76
N LEU A 43 -41.97 35.64 -44.91
CA LEU A 43 -41.04 34.74 -44.25
C LEU A 43 -40.62 33.63 -45.23
N TRP A 44 -39.45 33.78 -45.79
CA TRP A 44 -38.74 32.68 -46.44
C TRP A 44 -38.25 31.73 -45.37
N SER A 45 -39.03 30.70 -45.11
CA SER A 45 -38.66 29.61 -44.22
C SER A 45 -37.57 28.77 -44.91
N SER A 46 -36.34 29.12 -44.68
CA SER A 46 -35.22 28.17 -44.96
C SER A 46 -35.27 27.06 -43.95
N ALA A 47 -35.89 25.94 -44.35
CA ALA A 47 -35.80 24.66 -43.61
C ALA A 47 -34.38 24.17 -43.66
N THR A 48 -33.59 24.48 -42.65
CA THR A 48 -32.31 23.79 -42.43
C THR A 48 -32.60 22.38 -41.97
N THR A 49 -32.55 21.45 -42.91
CA THR A 49 -32.53 20.01 -42.61
C THR A 49 -31.22 19.72 -41.88
N VAL A 50 -31.29 19.67 -40.54
CA VAL A 50 -30.21 19.09 -39.72
C VAL A 50 -30.18 17.62 -40.05
N PHE A 51 -29.24 17.20 -40.92
CA PHE A 51 -28.87 15.82 -41.06
C PHE A 51 -28.26 15.38 -39.74
N ALA A 52 -29.07 14.79 -38.87
CA ALA A 52 -28.58 13.99 -37.75
C ALA A 52 -27.81 12.84 -38.36
N GLN A 53 -26.48 12.94 -38.38
CA GLN A 53 -25.60 11.81 -38.67
C GLN A 53 -25.90 10.76 -37.59
N PRO A 54 -26.33 9.54 -37.94
CA PRO A 54 -26.41 8.50 -36.97
C PRO A 54 -24.97 8.27 -36.48
N LEU A 55 -24.71 8.50 -35.22
CA LEU A 55 -23.53 7.99 -34.53
C LEU A 55 -23.56 6.47 -34.75
N ARG A 56 -22.90 6.00 -35.82
CA ARG A 56 -22.54 4.59 -35.96
C ARG A 56 -21.56 4.29 -34.82
N GLY A 57 -22.09 4.10 -33.64
CA GLY A 57 -21.39 3.31 -32.66
C GLY A 57 -21.19 1.94 -33.29
N ASP A 58 -19.95 1.58 -33.59
CA ASP A 58 -19.62 0.22 -34.00
C ASP A 58 -20.28 -0.70 -32.99
N VAL A 59 -21.33 -1.41 -33.41
CA VAL A 59 -21.99 -2.41 -32.58
C VAL A 59 -20.95 -3.49 -32.35
N VAL A 60 -20.38 -3.45 -31.17
CA VAL A 60 -19.35 -4.38 -30.76
C VAL A 60 -20.00 -5.76 -30.67
N GLN A 61 -19.81 -6.57 -31.71
CA GLN A 61 -20.35 -7.93 -31.82
C GLN A 61 -19.25 -8.94 -31.48
N ASN A 62 -19.66 -10.13 -31.02
CA ASN A 62 -18.77 -11.28 -30.78
C ASN A 62 -17.67 -10.99 -29.74
N VAL A 63 -18.01 -10.23 -28.68
CA VAL A 63 -17.07 -9.91 -27.59
C VAL A 63 -17.35 -10.80 -26.40
N ALA A 64 -16.30 -11.40 -25.86
CA ALA A 64 -16.33 -12.12 -24.59
C ALA A 64 -15.40 -11.46 -23.59
N GLN A 65 -15.85 -11.37 -22.33
CA GLN A 65 -15.02 -11.00 -21.17
C GLN A 65 -14.64 -12.28 -20.43
N LEU A 66 -13.38 -12.37 -20.05
CA LEU A 66 -12.86 -13.52 -19.31
C LEU A 66 -11.81 -13.09 -18.29
N SER A 67 -11.65 -13.94 -17.28
CA SER A 67 -10.64 -13.78 -16.26
C SER A 67 -10.02 -15.14 -15.95
N THR A 68 -8.72 -15.13 -15.67
CA THR A 68 -7.97 -16.29 -15.22
C THR A 68 -7.02 -15.88 -14.12
N SER A 69 -6.60 -16.85 -13.31
CA SER A 69 -5.56 -16.64 -12.31
C SER A 69 -4.56 -17.78 -12.34
N ALA A 70 -3.35 -17.47 -11.90
CA ALA A 70 -2.34 -18.46 -11.56
C ALA A 70 -1.78 -18.16 -10.17
N SER A 71 -1.35 -19.19 -9.46
CA SER A 71 -0.73 -19.08 -8.15
C SER A 71 0.46 -20.02 -8.07
N ILE A 72 1.54 -19.57 -7.42
CA ILE A 72 2.73 -20.37 -7.13
C ILE A 72 3.02 -20.23 -5.63
N ASP A 73 3.22 -21.37 -4.97
CA ASP A 73 3.68 -21.44 -3.59
C ASP A 73 5.20 -21.44 -3.56
N VAL A 74 5.77 -20.54 -2.78
CA VAL A 74 7.22 -20.37 -2.67
C VAL A 74 7.65 -20.32 -1.22
N GLN A 75 8.78 -20.94 -0.89
CA GLN A 75 9.36 -20.88 0.45
C GLN A 75 9.78 -19.43 0.77
N GLN A 76 9.42 -18.97 1.97
CA GLN A 76 9.85 -17.66 2.47
C GLN A 76 11.35 -17.67 2.72
N ASP A 77 12.07 -16.69 2.18
CA ASP A 77 13.53 -16.57 2.21
C ASP A 77 14.01 -15.30 2.94
N LEU A 78 13.10 -14.56 3.53
CA LEU A 78 13.39 -13.35 4.30
C LEU A 78 12.87 -13.52 5.73
N LEU A 79 13.73 -13.31 6.71
CA LEU A 79 13.41 -13.25 8.13
C LEU A 79 13.52 -11.80 8.59
N SER A 80 12.57 -11.33 9.36
CA SER A 80 12.60 -10.05 10.04
C SER A 80 12.30 -10.24 11.52
N ILE A 81 13.22 -9.82 12.38
CA ILE A 81 13.10 -9.84 13.84
C ILE A 81 13.11 -8.40 14.35
N ALA A 82 12.04 -7.98 15.01
CA ALA A 82 11.98 -6.73 15.73
C ALA A 82 12.34 -6.95 17.21
N LEU A 83 13.28 -6.18 17.69
CA LEU A 83 13.70 -6.13 19.09
C LEU A 83 13.30 -4.78 19.65
N ASN A 84 12.67 -4.73 20.80
CA ASN A 84 12.18 -3.48 21.38
C ASN A 84 12.44 -3.38 22.88
N THR A 85 12.41 -2.15 23.41
CA THR A 85 12.38 -1.92 24.85
C THR A 85 11.50 -0.71 25.15
N THR A 86 10.93 -0.71 26.35
CA THR A 86 10.12 0.39 26.86
C THR A 86 10.70 0.85 28.18
N GLN A 87 10.86 2.16 28.34
CA GLN A 87 11.34 2.78 29.57
C GLN A 87 10.30 3.81 30.07
N SER A 88 10.22 3.95 31.40
CA SER A 88 9.33 4.91 32.03
C SER A 88 10.07 5.63 33.17
N GLY A 89 9.78 6.92 33.34
CA GLY A 89 10.42 7.72 34.38
C GLY A 89 9.69 9.05 34.64
N ALA A 90 10.12 9.78 35.62
CA ALA A 90 9.54 11.07 35.96
C ALA A 90 9.95 12.16 34.97
N ASP A 91 11.14 12.05 34.37
CA ASP A 91 11.75 13.04 33.49
C ASP A 91 11.95 12.52 32.07
N ALA A 92 11.57 13.32 31.09
CA ALA A 92 11.65 12.99 29.67
C ALA A 92 13.10 12.74 29.20
N ALA A 93 14.04 13.59 29.62
CA ALA A 93 15.42 13.51 29.19
C ALA A 93 16.11 12.23 29.70
N THR A 94 15.79 11.85 30.94
CA THR A 94 16.28 10.61 31.55
C THR A 94 15.77 9.38 30.76
N VAL A 95 14.47 9.31 30.46
CA VAL A 95 13.87 8.22 29.68
C VAL A 95 14.48 8.15 28.28
N GLN A 96 14.62 9.30 27.63
CA GLN A 96 15.22 9.39 26.29
C GLN A 96 16.69 8.91 26.29
N THR A 97 17.46 9.28 27.31
CA THR A 97 18.86 8.85 27.45
C THR A 97 18.97 7.34 27.63
N GLN A 98 18.12 6.74 28.47
CA GLN A 98 18.11 5.30 28.70
C GLN A 98 17.73 4.52 27.42
N LEU A 99 16.71 4.98 26.68
CA LEU A 99 16.33 4.37 25.42
C LEU A 99 17.46 4.45 24.38
N LYS A 100 18.11 5.62 24.29
CA LYS A 100 19.23 5.84 23.39
C LYS A 100 20.41 4.91 23.72
N GLN A 101 20.79 4.78 24.98
CA GLN A 101 21.87 3.89 25.44
C GLN A 101 21.54 2.43 25.11
N ALA A 102 20.32 1.96 25.37
CA ALA A 102 19.89 0.61 25.06
C ALA A 102 19.98 0.33 23.55
N LEU A 103 19.50 1.28 22.73
CA LEU A 103 19.53 1.15 21.27
C LEU A 103 20.96 1.20 20.72
N ASP A 104 21.82 2.10 21.19
CA ASP A 104 23.21 2.24 20.73
C ASP A 104 24.02 0.97 21.02
N ALA A 105 23.82 0.36 22.20
CA ALA A 105 24.46 -0.91 22.55
C ALA A 105 24.00 -2.05 21.60
N ALA A 106 22.70 -2.15 21.34
CA ALA A 106 22.12 -3.12 20.43
C ALA A 106 22.62 -2.94 18.99
N LEU A 107 22.62 -1.68 18.51
CA LEU A 107 23.14 -1.32 17.18
C LEU A 107 24.61 -1.71 17.00
N THR A 108 25.42 -1.46 18.03
CA THR A 108 26.84 -1.81 17.98
C THR A 108 27.04 -3.31 17.79
N GLN A 109 26.33 -4.13 18.57
CA GLN A 109 26.39 -5.59 18.46
C GLN A 109 25.87 -6.09 17.11
N ALA A 110 24.73 -5.56 16.64
CA ALA A 110 24.14 -5.93 15.38
C ALA A 110 25.03 -5.57 14.18
N LYS A 111 25.63 -4.37 14.17
CA LYS A 111 26.56 -3.93 13.13
C LYS A 111 27.84 -4.75 13.11
N GLN A 112 28.36 -5.17 14.28
CA GLN A 112 29.50 -6.09 14.33
C GLN A 112 29.18 -7.44 13.70
N ALA A 113 27.98 -7.98 13.97
CA ALA A 113 27.53 -9.23 13.37
C ALA A 113 27.28 -9.13 11.85
N GLN A 114 26.94 -7.93 11.35
CA GLN A 114 26.73 -7.64 9.93
C GLN A 114 28.04 -7.52 9.14
N GLN A 115 29.15 -7.19 9.81
CA GLN A 115 30.43 -6.96 9.12
C GLN A 115 30.88 -8.17 8.29
N GLY A 116 31.32 -7.88 7.04
CA GLY A 116 31.81 -8.90 6.12
C GLY A 116 30.73 -9.72 5.41
N LEU A 117 29.44 -9.44 5.64
CA LEU A 117 28.36 -10.12 4.94
C LEU A 117 28.05 -9.46 3.59
N PRO A 118 27.70 -10.26 2.57
CA PRO A 118 27.09 -9.74 1.34
C PRO A 118 25.77 -9.02 1.63
N ALA A 119 25.39 -8.08 0.75
CA ALA A 119 24.12 -7.39 0.84
C ALA A 119 22.93 -8.37 0.85
N GLY A 120 21.89 -8.06 1.63
CA GLY A 120 20.70 -8.87 1.76
C GLY A 120 20.81 -10.13 2.64
N GLN A 121 22.01 -10.46 3.14
CA GLN A 121 22.16 -11.57 4.09
C GLN A 121 21.69 -11.18 5.49
N MET A 122 22.07 -10.01 5.95
CA MET A 122 21.59 -9.41 7.20
C MET A 122 21.66 -7.89 7.08
N GLU A 123 20.57 -7.23 7.33
CA GLU A 123 20.43 -5.78 7.40
C GLU A 123 20.00 -5.37 8.79
N VAL A 124 20.50 -4.23 9.23
CA VAL A 124 20.22 -3.66 10.56
C VAL A 124 19.61 -2.28 10.36
N ARG A 125 18.42 -2.08 10.87
CA ARG A 125 17.77 -0.77 10.82
C ARG A 125 17.10 -0.43 12.15
N THR A 126 17.10 0.84 12.49
CA THR A 126 16.31 1.36 13.60
C THR A 126 14.85 1.44 13.19
N GLY A 127 13.97 0.90 14.03
CA GLY A 127 12.54 1.00 13.87
C GLY A 127 11.96 2.27 14.53
N ASN A 128 10.84 2.13 15.21
CA ASN A 128 10.18 3.25 15.89
C ASN A 128 10.98 3.73 17.12
N PHE A 129 11.04 5.05 17.30
CA PHE A 129 11.50 5.68 18.54
C PHE A 129 10.44 6.67 18.98
N SER A 130 9.85 6.46 20.16
CA SER A 130 8.73 7.27 20.66
C SER A 130 8.91 7.65 22.12
N LEU A 131 8.37 8.80 22.51
CA LEU A 131 8.35 9.30 23.88
C LEU A 131 7.03 10.04 24.09
N TYR A 132 6.27 9.65 25.12
CA TYR A 132 4.96 10.21 25.43
C TYR A 132 4.85 10.60 26.90
N PRO A 133 4.16 11.70 27.23
CA PRO A 133 3.81 12.02 28.60
C PRO A 133 2.76 11.01 29.12
N ARG A 134 2.89 10.66 30.39
CA ARG A 134 1.87 9.92 31.14
C ARG A 134 1.09 10.91 32.00
N TYR A 135 -0.22 10.77 31.97
CA TYR A 135 -1.12 11.65 32.75
C TYR A 135 -1.66 10.93 33.98
N GLY A 136 -1.72 11.63 35.11
CA GLY A 136 -2.33 11.18 36.33
C GLY A 136 -3.86 11.31 36.31
N LYS A 137 -4.51 10.90 37.40
CA LYS A 137 -5.96 11.04 37.57
C LYS A 137 -6.46 12.47 37.56
N ASP A 138 -5.57 13.43 37.87
CA ASP A 138 -5.79 14.88 37.89
C ASP A 138 -5.50 15.55 36.55
N ASN A 139 -5.30 14.77 35.49
CA ASN A 139 -4.95 15.21 34.14
C ASN A 139 -3.64 16.01 34.07
N ARG A 140 -2.75 15.83 35.03
CA ARG A 140 -1.39 16.40 35.02
C ARG A 140 -0.39 15.34 34.59
N ILE A 141 0.70 15.80 33.96
CA ILE A 141 1.79 14.88 33.59
C ILE A 141 2.41 14.36 34.88
N ASN A 142 2.38 13.03 35.08
CA ASN A 142 2.97 12.35 36.23
C ASN A 142 4.20 11.51 35.86
N GLY A 143 4.68 11.63 34.64
CA GLY A 143 5.84 10.90 34.13
C GLY A 143 5.88 10.82 32.63
N TRP A 144 6.86 10.09 32.12
CA TRP A 144 7.11 9.88 30.71
C TRP A 144 7.30 8.39 30.44
N GLN A 145 6.89 7.97 29.28
CA GLN A 145 7.10 6.61 28.79
C GLN A 145 7.54 6.68 27.33
N GLY A 146 8.54 5.90 26.99
CA GLY A 146 9.00 5.82 25.63
C GLY A 146 9.38 4.41 25.24
N SER A 147 9.51 4.17 23.96
CA SER A 147 9.94 2.89 23.40
C SER A 147 10.89 3.11 22.23
N THR A 148 11.76 2.14 22.01
CA THR A 148 12.62 2.10 20.83
C THR A 148 12.65 0.70 20.26
N GLU A 149 12.97 0.60 18.96
CA GLU A 149 12.97 -0.65 18.21
C GLU A 149 14.20 -0.75 17.32
N LEU A 150 14.76 -1.95 17.25
CA LEU A 150 15.78 -2.37 16.30
C LEU A 150 15.22 -3.50 15.46
N VAL A 151 15.41 -3.46 14.16
CA VAL A 151 14.98 -4.52 13.24
C VAL A 151 16.19 -5.15 12.59
N LEU A 152 16.27 -6.45 12.69
CA LEU A 152 17.23 -7.32 11.99
C LEU A 152 16.48 -8.04 10.88
N GLU A 153 16.93 -7.87 9.64
CA GLU A 153 16.23 -8.44 8.48
C GLU A 153 17.23 -9.04 7.49
N GLY A 154 16.91 -10.17 6.87
CA GLY A 154 17.77 -10.75 5.85
C GLY A 154 17.49 -12.23 5.60
N ARG A 155 18.41 -12.86 4.84
CA ARG A 155 18.31 -14.27 4.41
C ARG A 155 19.18 -15.23 5.23
N ASP A 156 20.15 -14.72 6.00
CA ASP A 156 20.96 -15.54 6.89
C ASP A 156 20.25 -15.73 8.25
N PHE A 157 19.24 -16.60 8.27
CA PHE A 157 18.41 -16.87 9.45
C PHE A 157 19.26 -17.27 10.69
N PRO A 158 20.24 -18.20 10.56
CA PRO A 158 21.07 -18.56 11.70
C PRO A 158 21.80 -17.39 12.32
N ARG A 159 22.36 -16.51 11.50
CA ARG A 159 23.07 -15.32 11.98
C ARG A 159 22.14 -14.30 12.64
N ILE A 160 21.00 -14.04 12.00
CA ILE A 160 20.00 -13.09 12.52
C ILE A 160 19.49 -13.56 13.88
N THR A 161 19.13 -14.85 14.02
CA THR A 161 18.63 -15.41 15.28
C THR A 161 19.71 -15.46 16.37
N ALA A 162 20.96 -15.80 16.01
CA ALA A 162 22.07 -15.74 16.94
C ALA A 162 22.39 -14.31 17.40
N THR A 163 22.30 -13.33 16.49
CA THR A 163 22.51 -11.91 16.84
C THR A 163 21.38 -11.40 17.73
N ALA A 164 20.14 -11.70 17.40
CA ALA A 164 19.00 -11.32 18.22
C ALA A 164 19.07 -11.93 19.64
N GLY A 165 19.52 -13.17 19.79
CA GLY A 165 19.70 -13.82 21.08
C GLY A 165 20.84 -13.20 21.94
N LYS A 166 21.85 -12.59 21.31
CA LYS A 166 22.94 -11.91 22.02
C LYS A 166 22.58 -10.53 22.52
N ILE A 167 21.62 -9.85 21.89
CA ILE A 167 21.19 -8.50 22.28
C ILE A 167 20.34 -8.60 23.56
N GLN A 168 20.90 -8.17 24.69
CA GLN A 168 20.23 -8.22 26.00
C GLN A 168 19.60 -6.88 26.40
N THR A 169 19.95 -5.78 25.74
CA THR A 169 19.41 -4.43 26.04
C THR A 169 18.02 -4.20 25.49
N LEU A 170 17.60 -5.03 24.54
CA LEU A 170 16.25 -5.05 23.95
C LEU A 170 15.64 -6.44 24.13
N SER A 171 14.32 -6.48 24.26
CA SER A 171 13.55 -7.72 24.31
C SER A 171 13.11 -8.14 22.92
N LEU A 172 12.97 -9.45 22.70
CA LEU A 172 12.38 -9.98 21.47
C LEU A 172 10.94 -9.49 21.33
N GLY A 173 10.64 -8.83 20.22
CA GLY A 173 9.30 -8.38 19.85
C GLY A 173 8.66 -9.32 18.82
N ASN A 174 8.49 -8.82 17.60
CA ASN A 174 7.85 -9.57 16.51
C ASN A 174 8.88 -10.33 15.67
N VAL A 175 8.54 -11.56 15.31
CA VAL A 175 9.27 -12.38 14.33
C VAL A 175 8.35 -12.62 13.14
N SER A 176 8.79 -12.27 11.95
CA SER A 176 8.03 -12.42 10.72
C SER A 176 8.90 -12.95 9.59
N PHE A 177 8.23 -13.62 8.64
CA PHE A 177 8.86 -14.16 7.45
C PHE A 177 8.20 -13.57 6.21
N GLY A 178 8.96 -13.49 5.14
CA GLY A 178 8.50 -12.97 3.87
C GLY A 178 9.32 -13.47 2.69
N LEU A 179 9.13 -12.83 1.56
CA LEU A 179 9.94 -13.03 0.36
C LEU A 179 10.90 -11.86 0.19
N SER A 180 12.15 -12.15 -0.11
CA SER A 180 13.09 -11.15 -0.59
C SER A 180 12.58 -10.50 -1.88
N ARG A 181 13.04 -9.29 -2.19
CA ARG A 181 12.64 -8.58 -3.40
C ARG A 181 12.96 -9.38 -4.67
N GLU A 182 14.13 -10.01 -4.70
CA GLU A 182 14.60 -10.84 -5.81
C GLU A 182 13.71 -12.07 -5.99
N GLN A 183 13.42 -12.77 -4.89
CA GLN A 183 12.57 -13.96 -4.92
C GLN A 183 11.14 -13.60 -5.33
N ARG A 184 10.59 -12.51 -4.77
CA ARG A 184 9.27 -12.01 -5.14
C ARG A 184 9.19 -11.70 -6.62
N ALA A 185 10.13 -10.88 -7.15
CA ALA A 185 10.13 -10.49 -8.56
C ALA A 185 10.24 -11.68 -9.50
N ARG A 186 11.07 -12.68 -9.14
CA ARG A 186 11.19 -13.90 -9.92
C ARG A 186 9.88 -14.68 -9.99
N VAL A 187 9.26 -14.90 -8.82
CA VAL A 187 8.01 -15.67 -8.74
C VAL A 187 6.83 -14.92 -9.35
N GLU A 188 6.77 -13.59 -9.22
CA GLU A 188 5.75 -12.77 -9.88
C GLU A 188 5.84 -12.90 -11.40
N ASN A 189 7.05 -12.81 -11.99
CA ASN A 189 7.25 -12.99 -13.44
C ASN A 189 6.85 -14.38 -13.92
N GLU A 190 7.21 -15.42 -13.17
CA GLU A 190 6.83 -16.80 -13.49
C GLU A 190 5.32 -17.02 -13.41
N THR A 191 4.69 -16.53 -12.33
CA THR A 191 3.25 -16.62 -12.13
C THR A 191 2.49 -15.83 -13.20
N GLN A 192 3.00 -14.65 -13.60
CA GLN A 192 2.43 -13.83 -14.65
C GLN A 192 2.45 -14.55 -16.00
N ALA A 193 3.57 -15.16 -16.36
CA ALA A 193 3.67 -15.92 -17.60
C ALA A 193 2.64 -17.06 -17.63
N LEU A 194 2.50 -17.80 -16.53
CA LEU A 194 1.52 -18.87 -16.39
C LEU A 194 0.06 -18.37 -16.48
N ALA A 195 -0.25 -17.25 -15.84
CA ALA A 195 -1.59 -16.65 -15.87
C ALA A 195 -1.96 -16.18 -17.29
N ILE A 196 -1.01 -15.59 -18.03
CA ILE A 196 -1.18 -15.16 -19.42
C ILE A 196 -1.41 -16.38 -20.33
N GLU A 197 -0.66 -17.45 -20.16
CA GLU A 197 -0.87 -18.68 -20.95
C GLU A 197 -2.25 -19.27 -20.71
N ARG A 198 -2.70 -19.34 -19.46
CA ARG A 198 -4.06 -19.79 -19.11
C ARG A 198 -5.12 -18.88 -19.73
N PHE A 199 -4.91 -17.55 -19.72
CA PHE A 199 -5.81 -16.60 -20.37
C PHE A 199 -5.93 -16.86 -21.88
N LYS A 200 -4.80 -16.99 -22.57
CA LYS A 200 -4.76 -17.28 -24.01
C LYS A 200 -5.44 -18.60 -24.35
N GLY A 201 -5.16 -19.65 -23.57
CA GLY A 201 -5.79 -20.97 -23.76
C GLY A 201 -7.30 -20.90 -23.60
N LYS A 202 -7.78 -20.27 -22.52
CA LYS A 202 -9.21 -20.12 -22.26
C LYS A 202 -9.91 -19.24 -23.31
N ALA A 203 -9.25 -18.17 -23.77
CA ALA A 203 -9.76 -17.32 -24.84
C ALA A 203 -9.98 -18.08 -26.14
N LEU A 204 -9.02 -18.94 -26.52
CA LEU A 204 -9.12 -19.77 -27.71
C LEU A 204 -10.21 -20.84 -27.56
N GLU A 205 -10.32 -21.48 -26.42
CA GLU A 205 -11.35 -22.46 -26.10
C GLU A 205 -12.75 -21.84 -26.23
N ILE A 206 -12.96 -20.66 -25.64
CA ILE A 206 -14.23 -19.93 -25.73
C ILE A 206 -14.55 -19.59 -27.18
N ALA A 207 -13.61 -19.04 -27.96
CA ALA A 207 -13.84 -18.74 -29.37
C ALA A 207 -14.28 -19.97 -30.16
N LYS A 208 -13.58 -21.10 -30.00
CA LYS A 208 -13.92 -22.34 -30.66
C LYS A 208 -15.27 -22.90 -30.23
N SER A 209 -15.62 -22.81 -28.95
CA SER A 209 -16.91 -23.29 -28.44
C SER A 209 -18.10 -22.52 -29.02
N PHE A 210 -17.91 -21.28 -29.42
CA PHE A 210 -18.90 -20.44 -30.10
C PHE A 210 -18.82 -20.53 -31.63
N GLY A 211 -17.99 -21.44 -32.19
CA GLY A 211 -17.88 -21.68 -33.64
C GLY A 211 -16.96 -20.70 -34.38
N PHE A 212 -16.14 -19.92 -33.66
CA PHE A 212 -15.16 -19.02 -34.25
C PHE A 212 -13.82 -19.71 -34.44
N SER A 213 -13.04 -19.27 -35.46
CA SER A 213 -11.72 -19.84 -35.76
C SER A 213 -10.61 -19.34 -34.79
N GLY A 214 -10.81 -18.18 -34.17
CA GLY A 214 -9.85 -17.56 -33.28
C GLY A 214 -10.39 -16.30 -32.59
N TYR A 215 -9.48 -15.53 -32.02
CA TYR A 215 -9.83 -14.27 -31.32
C TYR A 215 -8.77 -13.20 -31.54
N GLY A 216 -9.14 -11.96 -31.31
CA GLY A 216 -8.25 -10.81 -31.14
C GLY A 216 -8.40 -10.24 -29.74
N LEU A 217 -7.30 -9.81 -29.13
CA LEU A 217 -7.33 -9.11 -27.86
C LEU A 217 -7.87 -7.70 -28.07
N ARG A 218 -8.75 -7.23 -27.20
CA ARG A 218 -9.25 -5.85 -27.16
C ARG A 218 -8.66 -5.09 -26.01
N GLU A 219 -8.77 -5.63 -24.82
CA GLU A 219 -8.30 -5.06 -23.59
C GLU A 219 -7.80 -6.16 -22.66
N VAL A 220 -6.69 -5.92 -22.00
CA VAL A 220 -6.13 -6.86 -21.00
C VAL A 220 -5.65 -6.07 -19.81
N ALA A 221 -6.04 -6.49 -18.62
CA ALA A 221 -5.52 -6.03 -17.35
C ALA A 221 -4.81 -7.18 -16.63
N VAL A 222 -3.61 -6.92 -16.15
CA VAL A 222 -2.83 -7.85 -15.34
C VAL A 222 -2.66 -7.22 -13.97
N SER A 223 -3.06 -7.91 -12.92
CA SER A 223 -2.93 -7.45 -11.54
C SER A 223 -2.35 -8.54 -10.65
N ALA A 224 -1.35 -8.15 -9.85
CA ALA A 224 -0.90 -8.98 -8.75
C ALA A 224 -1.87 -8.80 -7.57
N SER A 225 -2.40 -9.88 -7.03
CA SER A 225 -3.08 -9.84 -5.74
C SER A 225 -2.09 -10.30 -4.68
N ASP A 226 -1.56 -9.34 -3.94
CA ASP A 226 -0.84 -9.60 -2.72
C ASP A 226 -1.86 -10.04 -1.65
N GLN A 227 -2.19 -11.31 -1.66
CA GLN A 227 -2.79 -11.89 -0.47
C GLN A 227 -1.64 -12.07 0.52
N GLY A 228 -1.37 -11.00 1.28
CA GLY A 228 -0.48 -11.07 2.40
C GLY A 228 -0.86 -12.30 3.22
N TYR A 229 0.12 -13.14 3.49
CA TYR A 229 -0.02 -14.28 4.39
C TYR A 229 -0.77 -13.81 5.65
N ILE A 230 -1.99 -14.28 5.83
CA ILE A 230 -2.68 -14.20 7.11
C ILE A 230 -2.09 -15.34 7.94
N PRO A 231 -1.22 -15.04 8.92
CA PRO A 231 -0.70 -16.08 9.81
C PRO A 231 -1.89 -16.69 10.52
N ARG A 232 -2.19 -17.94 10.25
CA ARG A 232 -3.05 -18.69 11.17
C ARG A 232 -2.21 -18.93 12.42
N PRO A 233 -2.56 -18.37 13.59
CA PRO A 233 -1.84 -18.62 14.81
C PRO A 233 -1.99 -20.10 15.12
N ARG A 234 -0.94 -20.87 14.90
CA ARG A 234 -0.79 -22.15 15.56
C ARG A 234 -0.44 -21.81 16.99
N ALA A 235 -1.34 -22.13 17.93
CA ALA A 235 -1.02 -22.09 19.33
C ALA A 235 0.15 -23.04 19.57
N MET A 236 1.37 -22.49 19.60
CA MET A 236 2.51 -23.18 20.17
C MET A 236 2.38 -23.05 21.67
N THR A 237 2.12 -24.16 22.35
CA THR A 237 2.32 -24.27 23.78
C THR A 237 3.81 -24.07 24.05
N MET A 238 4.16 -22.82 24.41
CA MET A 238 5.50 -22.51 24.93
C MET A 238 5.64 -23.17 26.28
N GLN A 239 6.28 -24.33 26.28
CA GLN A 239 6.83 -24.89 27.50
C GLN A 239 8.14 -24.14 27.76
N ALA A 240 8.06 -23.13 28.62
CA ALA A 240 9.21 -22.33 29.03
C ALA A 240 10.24 -23.25 29.71
N ARG A 241 11.28 -23.63 28.99
CA ARG A 241 12.55 -24.07 29.59
C ARG A 241 13.41 -22.82 29.69
N ALA A 242 13.53 -22.34 30.91
CA ALA A 242 14.52 -21.33 31.28
C ALA A 242 15.90 -22.03 31.33
N ASP A 243 16.59 -22.11 30.19
CA ASP A 243 17.98 -22.49 30.14
C ASP A 243 18.68 -21.72 29.01
N SER A 244 19.64 -20.92 29.43
CA SER A 244 20.68 -20.20 28.67
C SER A 244 20.23 -19.07 27.74
N ALA A 245 20.58 -17.84 28.16
CA ALA A 245 20.37 -16.56 27.44
C ALA A 245 21.15 -16.39 26.11
N GLU A 246 21.84 -17.41 25.63
CA GLU A 246 22.65 -17.38 24.41
C GLU A 246 22.20 -18.35 23.31
N SER A 247 21.08 -19.06 23.52
CA SER A 247 20.59 -19.98 22.49
C SER A 247 19.94 -19.25 21.32
N PRO A 248 20.23 -19.67 20.06
CA PRO A 248 19.54 -19.12 18.90
C PRO A 248 18.02 -19.30 19.03
N ILE A 249 17.25 -18.30 18.62
CA ILE A 249 15.79 -18.38 18.60
C ILE A 249 15.38 -19.43 17.56
N PRO A 250 14.61 -20.47 17.92
CA PRO A 250 14.15 -21.45 16.95
C PRO A 250 13.14 -20.80 16.00
N VAL A 251 13.45 -20.81 14.70
CA VAL A 251 12.61 -20.20 13.66
C VAL A 251 12.48 -21.13 12.46
N GLU A 252 11.28 -21.26 11.92
CA GLU A 252 11.02 -22.02 10.69
C GLU A 252 10.18 -21.17 9.74
N ALA A 253 10.69 -20.99 8.52
CA ALA A 253 9.98 -20.25 7.49
C ALA A 253 8.83 -21.08 6.91
N GLY A 254 7.71 -20.43 6.67
CA GLY A 254 6.56 -20.98 5.97
C GLY A 254 6.66 -20.82 4.46
N LYS A 255 5.51 -20.93 3.79
CA LYS A 255 5.35 -20.65 2.36
C LYS A 255 4.49 -19.40 2.17
N SER A 256 4.79 -18.64 1.13
CA SER A 256 3.93 -17.56 0.62
C SER A 256 3.33 -17.99 -0.72
N THR A 257 2.07 -17.61 -0.96
CA THR A 257 1.39 -17.82 -2.24
C THR A 257 1.38 -16.51 -3.02
N VAL A 258 1.99 -16.50 -4.19
CA VAL A 258 1.95 -15.38 -5.13
C VAL A 258 0.86 -15.67 -6.16
N THR A 259 -0.11 -14.76 -6.31
CA THR A 259 -1.23 -14.92 -7.23
C THR A 259 -1.28 -13.76 -8.20
N ILE A 260 -1.38 -14.07 -9.49
CA ILE A 260 -1.58 -13.10 -10.56
C ILE A 260 -2.94 -13.34 -11.21
N ASN A 261 -3.70 -12.28 -11.39
CA ASN A 261 -4.97 -12.28 -12.11
C ASN A 261 -4.80 -11.59 -13.45
N VAL A 262 -5.29 -12.24 -14.51
CA VAL A 262 -5.37 -11.67 -15.85
C VAL A 262 -6.84 -11.61 -16.24
N SER A 263 -7.33 -10.41 -16.53
CA SER A 263 -8.69 -10.17 -16.98
C SER A 263 -8.68 -9.35 -18.27
N GLY A 264 -9.72 -9.50 -19.07
CA GLY A 264 -9.78 -8.73 -20.30
C GLY A 264 -10.95 -9.10 -21.18
N SER A 265 -11.05 -8.42 -22.31
CA SER A 265 -12.04 -8.68 -23.36
C SER A 265 -11.36 -9.10 -24.66
N ILE A 266 -12.00 -10.06 -25.32
CA ILE A 266 -11.57 -10.59 -26.61
C ILE A 266 -12.68 -10.39 -27.64
N GLN A 267 -12.31 -10.22 -28.90
CA GLN A 267 -13.20 -10.27 -30.04
C GLN A 267 -13.02 -11.58 -30.78
N MET A 268 -14.07 -12.42 -30.81
CA MET A 268 -14.07 -13.69 -31.55
C MET A 268 -14.18 -13.43 -33.05
N ARG A 269 -13.45 -14.20 -33.87
CA ARG A 269 -13.38 -14.05 -35.32
C ARG A 269 -13.04 -15.37 -36.00
#